data_cd874e29156beea6c196948083a08d03
#
_entry.id   cd874e29156beea6c196948083a08d03
#
_cell.length_a   1.000
_cell.length_b   1.000
_cell.length_c   1.000
_cell.angle_alpha   90.00
_cell.angle_beta   90.00
_cell.angle_gamma   90.00
#
_symmetry.space_group_name_H-M   'P 1'
#
loop_
_entity.id
_entity.type
_entity.pdbx_description
1 polymer ?
#
loop_
_entity_poly.entity_id
_entity_poly.type
_entity_poly.pdbx_seq_one_letter_code
_entity_poly.pdbx_strand_id
1 'polypeptide(L)'
;MTASPDIDRLLALGPLKVWSVVVTIMGDLCRAPEDRIEGPLLTRLVEGMGINNQALRVALHRLKRDGWIEAERDGRVSSYALTPEGRARTEAVRPVIYAAAPPAPVPVSLVLPEPAMATQDFIDALPDDTVFPGTRSALTTGPLDPALSDALVTTLDTAALPDWIASVVISPEALADYTRLAQALESLGPAPGDLMTRTILRLIAFHHWRRMRLRHGTLPDLILGPNWPGAQARTAIARTLETYPRPALDALRAAATTPAS
;
A
#
# COMPACT_ATOMS: atom_id res chain seq x y z
N MET A 1 26.65 0.44 10.38
CA MET A 1 25.93 0.87 9.16
C MET A 1 25.85 2.38 9.20
N THR A 2 26.49 3.06 8.24
CA THR A 2 26.31 4.51 8.07
C THR A 2 24.85 4.72 7.66
N ALA A 3 24.08 5.52 8.43
CA ALA A 3 22.71 5.83 8.11
C ALA A 3 22.68 6.45 6.71
N SER A 4 21.88 5.87 5.80
CA SER A 4 21.69 6.45 4.48
C SER A 4 20.74 7.64 4.61
N PRO A 5 21.15 8.86 4.20
CA PRO A 5 20.26 10.05 4.28
C PRO A 5 18.91 9.83 3.59
N ASP A 6 18.86 8.99 2.57
CA ASP A 6 17.64 8.66 1.86
C ASP A 6 16.72 7.74 2.67
N ILE A 7 17.28 6.81 3.45
CA ILE A 7 16.50 6.00 4.40
C ILE A 7 15.87 6.92 5.45
N ASP A 8 16.66 7.80 6.08
CA ASP A 8 16.17 8.73 7.10
C ASP A 8 15.06 9.64 6.54
N ARG A 9 15.22 10.13 5.30
CA ARG A 9 14.20 10.95 4.60
C ARG A 9 12.90 10.19 4.42
N LEU A 10 12.94 8.92 3.98
CA LEU A 10 11.74 8.11 3.82
C LEU A 10 11.11 7.74 5.16
N LEU A 11 11.91 7.48 6.20
CA LEU A 11 11.40 7.20 7.55
C LEU A 11 10.71 8.42 8.17
N ALA A 12 11.15 9.63 7.83
CA ALA A 12 10.53 10.89 8.29
C ALA A 12 9.12 11.13 7.74
N LEU A 13 8.67 10.38 6.71
CA LEU A 13 7.31 10.47 6.16
C LEU A 13 6.23 9.99 7.14
N GLY A 14 6.60 9.24 8.17
CA GLY A 14 5.68 8.82 9.21
C GLY A 14 5.99 7.43 9.79
N PRO A 15 5.30 7.05 10.85
CA PRO A 15 5.59 5.82 11.57
C PRO A 15 5.28 4.56 10.74
N LEU A 16 6.18 3.61 10.82
CA LEU A 16 6.05 2.29 10.20
C LEU A 16 5.30 1.34 11.16
N LYS A 17 4.10 0.89 10.78
CA LYS A 17 3.41 -0.19 11.50
C LYS A 17 4.07 -1.53 11.14
N VAL A 18 4.78 -2.13 12.07
CA VAL A 18 5.65 -3.30 11.83
C VAL A 18 4.96 -4.45 11.11
N TRP A 19 3.74 -4.84 11.52
CA TRP A 19 2.97 -5.89 10.84
C TRP A 19 2.69 -5.54 9.37
N SER A 20 2.41 -4.27 9.08
CA SER A 20 2.14 -3.79 7.71
C SER A 20 3.42 -3.74 6.87
N VAL A 21 4.58 -3.44 7.49
CA VAL A 21 5.89 -3.54 6.83
C VAL A 21 6.19 -4.98 6.45
N VAL A 22 5.96 -5.94 7.36
CA VAL A 22 6.16 -7.37 7.06
C VAL A 22 5.26 -7.81 5.90
N VAL A 23 3.98 -7.40 5.88
CA VAL A 23 3.09 -7.67 4.73
C VAL A 23 3.63 -7.06 3.43
N THR A 24 4.20 -5.83 3.49
CA THR A 24 4.83 -5.21 2.31
C THR A 24 6.03 -6.01 1.84
N ILE A 25 6.93 -6.42 2.75
CA ILE A 25 8.11 -7.24 2.43
C ILE A 25 7.69 -8.56 1.77
N MET A 26 6.76 -9.28 2.41
CA MET A 26 6.27 -10.56 1.88
C MET A 26 5.59 -10.40 0.53
N GLY A 27 4.71 -9.42 0.37
CA GLY A 27 3.97 -9.17 -0.88
C GLY A 27 4.84 -8.67 -2.03
N ASP A 28 5.94 -7.94 -1.76
CA ASP A 28 6.88 -7.48 -2.78
C ASP A 28 7.91 -8.54 -3.14
N LEU A 29 8.49 -9.24 -2.17
CA LEU A 29 9.59 -10.15 -2.39
C LEU A 29 9.15 -11.60 -2.65
N CYS A 30 8.06 -12.09 -2.03
CA CYS A 30 7.57 -13.47 -2.17
C CYS A 30 6.45 -13.55 -3.22
N ARG A 31 6.83 -13.67 -4.49
CA ARG A 31 5.89 -13.68 -5.63
C ARG A 31 5.40 -15.08 -5.99
N ALA A 32 6.29 -16.04 -5.90
CA ALA A 32 5.97 -17.44 -6.18
C ALA A 32 5.42 -18.16 -4.92
N PRO A 33 4.60 -19.19 -5.07
CA PRO A 33 4.07 -19.97 -3.93
C PRO A 33 5.16 -20.56 -3.02
N GLU A 34 6.29 -20.93 -3.61
CA GLU A 34 7.45 -21.51 -2.94
C GLU A 34 8.36 -20.47 -2.26
N ASP A 35 8.18 -19.18 -2.55
CA ASP A 35 9.01 -18.12 -1.99
C ASP A 35 8.89 -18.04 -0.47
N ARG A 36 10.04 -18.07 0.21
CA ARG A 36 10.17 -17.97 1.66
C ARG A 36 11.28 -16.98 2.03
N ILE A 37 11.13 -16.30 3.14
CA ILE A 37 12.13 -15.41 3.71
C ILE A 37 12.56 -15.95 5.07
N GLU A 38 13.85 -16.20 5.23
CA GLU A 38 14.44 -16.66 6.48
C GLU A 38 14.43 -15.56 7.54
N GLY A 39 14.23 -15.95 8.80
CA GLY A 39 14.17 -15.03 9.94
C GLY A 39 15.37 -14.06 10.02
N PRO A 40 16.63 -14.51 9.85
CA PRO A 40 17.80 -13.61 9.84
C PRO A 40 17.74 -12.55 8.72
N LEU A 41 17.34 -12.91 7.50
CA LEU A 41 17.19 -11.97 6.40
C LEU A 41 16.07 -10.96 6.69
N LEU A 42 14.92 -11.44 7.15
CA LEU A 42 13.80 -10.56 7.53
C LEU A 42 14.20 -9.60 8.65
N THR A 43 14.93 -10.07 9.65
CA THR A 43 15.48 -9.23 10.74
C THR A 43 16.39 -8.13 10.20
N ARG A 44 17.36 -8.45 9.32
CA ARG A 44 18.24 -7.43 8.71
C ARG A 44 17.48 -6.38 7.92
N LEU A 45 16.45 -6.78 7.14
CA LEU A 45 15.62 -5.84 6.39
C LEU A 45 14.90 -4.86 7.33
N VAL A 46 14.25 -5.35 8.39
CA VAL A 46 13.49 -4.48 9.30
C VAL A 46 14.39 -3.65 10.22
N GLU A 47 15.53 -4.17 10.64
CA GLU A 47 16.52 -3.41 11.41
C GLU A 47 17.09 -2.24 10.60
N GLY A 48 17.30 -2.43 9.29
CA GLY A 48 17.67 -1.36 8.38
C GLY A 48 16.58 -0.29 8.20
N MET A 49 15.33 -0.58 8.62
CA MET A 49 14.21 0.37 8.70
C MET A 49 14.02 0.94 10.11
N GLY A 50 14.95 0.70 11.05
CA GLY A 50 14.85 1.14 12.43
C GLY A 50 13.88 0.33 13.31
N ILE A 51 13.43 -0.84 12.84
CA ILE A 51 12.50 -1.71 13.58
C ILE A 51 13.30 -2.75 14.37
N ASN A 52 13.10 -2.83 15.68
CA ASN A 52 13.78 -3.78 16.53
C ASN A 52 13.20 -5.21 16.41
N ASN A 53 14.00 -6.21 16.78
CA ASN A 53 13.63 -7.63 16.68
C ASN A 53 12.43 -8.01 17.57
N GLN A 54 12.24 -7.35 18.74
CA GLN A 54 11.10 -7.62 19.59
C GLN A 54 9.78 -7.24 18.90
N ALA A 55 9.73 -6.06 18.28
CA ALA A 55 8.57 -5.60 17.52
C ALA A 55 8.29 -6.50 16.30
N LEU A 56 9.34 -6.98 15.62
CA LEU A 56 9.22 -7.96 14.54
C LEU A 56 8.57 -9.27 15.04
N ARG A 57 9.04 -9.83 16.16
CA ARG A 57 8.47 -11.08 16.71
C ARG A 57 6.98 -10.95 17.02
N VAL A 58 6.57 -9.83 17.63
CA VAL A 58 5.17 -9.54 17.92
C VAL A 58 4.34 -9.47 16.64
N ALA A 59 4.86 -8.79 15.62
CA ALA A 59 4.20 -8.68 14.32
C ALA A 59 4.06 -10.04 13.62
N LEU A 60 5.11 -10.87 13.61
CA LEU A 60 5.07 -12.21 13.04
C LEU A 60 4.07 -13.12 13.76
N HIS A 61 4.03 -13.06 15.10
CA HIS A 61 3.04 -13.82 15.86
C HIS A 61 1.60 -13.41 15.49
N ARG A 62 1.35 -12.10 15.40
CA ARG A 62 0.06 -11.57 14.97
C ARG A 62 -0.32 -12.03 13.57
N LEU A 63 0.59 -11.87 12.59
CA LEU A 63 0.34 -12.23 11.19
C LEU A 63 0.09 -13.73 11.01
N LYS A 64 0.76 -14.60 11.80
CA LYS A 64 0.47 -16.05 11.83
C LYS A 64 -0.93 -16.32 12.35
N ARG A 65 -1.29 -15.73 13.50
CA ARG A 65 -2.62 -15.89 14.10
C ARG A 65 -3.74 -15.41 13.16
N ASP A 66 -3.49 -14.30 12.45
CA ASP A 66 -4.45 -13.66 11.54
C ASP A 66 -4.42 -14.31 10.12
N GLY A 67 -3.72 -15.44 9.94
CA GLY A 67 -3.72 -16.25 8.71
C GLY A 67 -3.00 -15.63 7.51
N TRP A 68 -2.15 -14.61 7.72
CA TRP A 68 -1.40 -13.99 6.63
C TRP A 68 -0.16 -14.76 6.20
N ILE A 69 0.57 -15.29 7.20
CA ILE A 69 1.83 -16.00 6.97
C ILE A 69 1.84 -17.33 7.72
N GLU A 70 2.60 -18.25 7.20
CA GLU A 70 3.00 -19.48 7.85
C GLU A 70 4.50 -19.46 8.14
N ALA A 71 4.93 -20.28 9.08
CA ALA A 71 6.34 -20.44 9.42
C ALA A 71 6.71 -21.92 9.42
N GLU A 72 7.82 -22.23 8.80
CA GLU A 72 8.47 -23.53 8.84
C GLU A 72 9.80 -23.38 9.57
N ARG A 73 10.21 -24.43 10.24
CA ARG A 73 11.47 -24.46 10.96
C ARG A 73 12.36 -25.54 10.38
N ASP A 74 13.51 -25.13 9.89
CA ASP A 74 14.59 -26.02 9.49
C ASP A 74 15.77 -25.85 10.48
N GLY A 75 15.97 -26.84 11.33
CA GLY A 75 16.96 -26.79 12.38
C GLY A 75 16.73 -25.61 13.34
N ARG A 76 17.65 -24.64 13.32
CA ARG A 76 17.62 -23.43 14.16
C ARG A 76 17.05 -22.21 13.46
N VAL A 77 16.79 -22.30 12.15
CA VAL A 77 16.32 -21.17 11.34
C VAL A 77 14.82 -21.34 11.07
N SER A 78 14.05 -20.27 11.31
CA SER A 78 12.66 -20.20 10.86
C SER A 78 12.59 -19.47 9.53
N SER A 79 11.79 -20.00 8.60
CA SER A 79 11.43 -19.35 7.36
C SER A 79 9.95 -19.02 7.34
N TYR A 80 9.58 -17.95 6.65
CA TYR A 80 8.22 -17.43 6.57
C TYR A 80 7.77 -17.37 5.12
N ALA A 81 6.53 -17.78 4.86
CA ALA A 81 5.85 -17.68 3.57
C ALA A 81 4.47 -17.05 3.74
N LEU A 82 3.90 -16.53 2.65
CA LEU A 82 2.48 -16.19 2.64
C LEU A 82 1.64 -17.47 2.62
N THR A 83 0.61 -17.52 3.45
CA THR A 83 -0.42 -18.57 3.30
C THR A 83 -1.16 -18.41 1.96
N PRO A 84 -1.90 -19.42 1.49
CA PRO A 84 -2.75 -19.26 0.31
C PRO A 84 -3.70 -18.06 0.42
N GLU A 85 -4.30 -17.83 1.58
CA GLU A 85 -5.16 -16.68 1.84
C GLU A 85 -4.39 -15.36 1.86
N GLY A 86 -3.24 -15.29 2.56
CA GLY A 86 -2.38 -14.12 2.58
C GLY A 86 -1.88 -13.76 1.19
N ARG A 87 -1.58 -14.77 0.35
CA ARG A 87 -1.21 -14.59 -1.06
C ARG A 87 -2.36 -14.01 -1.86
N ALA A 88 -3.55 -14.60 -1.79
CA ALA A 88 -4.73 -14.10 -2.49
C ALA A 88 -5.01 -12.62 -2.15
N ARG A 89 -4.92 -12.26 -0.85
CA ARG A 89 -5.09 -10.87 -0.41
C ARG A 89 -4.01 -9.93 -0.99
N THR A 90 -2.75 -10.36 -1.09
CA THR A 90 -1.68 -9.53 -1.67
C THR A 90 -1.83 -9.42 -3.19
N GLU A 91 -2.28 -10.47 -3.86
CA GLU A 91 -2.49 -10.48 -5.31
C GLU A 91 -3.69 -9.63 -5.73
N ALA A 92 -4.77 -9.64 -4.96
CA ALA A 92 -5.95 -8.82 -5.22
C ALA A 92 -5.64 -7.30 -5.29
N VAL A 93 -4.72 -6.81 -4.45
CA VAL A 93 -4.36 -5.38 -4.43
C VAL A 93 -3.21 -5.01 -5.36
N ARG A 94 -2.48 -6.00 -5.89
CA ARG A 94 -1.30 -5.79 -6.73
C ARG A 94 -1.56 -4.92 -7.96
N PRO A 95 -2.64 -5.12 -8.75
CA PRO A 95 -2.91 -4.28 -9.91
C PRO A 95 -3.03 -2.80 -9.57
N VAL A 96 -3.52 -2.48 -8.37
CA VAL A 96 -3.74 -1.11 -7.91
C VAL A 96 -2.44 -0.47 -7.39
N ILE A 97 -1.66 -1.20 -6.59
CA ILE A 97 -0.48 -0.64 -5.91
C ILE A 97 0.77 -0.58 -6.79
N TYR A 98 0.83 -1.37 -7.87
CA TYR A 98 1.94 -1.35 -8.85
C TYR A 98 1.59 -0.62 -10.14
N ALA A 99 0.36 -0.08 -10.27
CA ALA A 99 -0.03 0.67 -11.45
C ALA A 99 0.82 1.92 -11.63
N ALA A 100 1.56 2.02 -12.73
CA ALA A 100 2.26 3.23 -13.12
C ALA A 100 1.31 4.26 -13.77
N ALA A 101 0.27 3.78 -14.46
CA ALA A 101 -0.77 4.60 -15.05
C ALA A 101 -1.94 4.86 -14.08
N PRO A 102 -2.70 5.96 -14.26
CA PRO A 102 -3.95 6.15 -13.55
C PRO A 102 -4.95 5.02 -13.87
N PRO A 103 -5.95 4.77 -13.01
CA PRO A 103 -7.00 3.81 -13.32
C PRO A 103 -7.71 4.21 -14.63
N ALA A 104 -8.21 3.21 -15.35
CA ALA A 104 -9.07 3.48 -16.49
C ALA A 104 -10.29 4.31 -16.06
N PRO A 105 -10.76 5.24 -16.88
CA PRO A 105 -11.99 5.98 -16.59
C PRO A 105 -13.15 5.01 -16.41
N VAL A 106 -13.79 5.09 -15.25
CA VAL A 106 -15.03 4.36 -14.95
C VAL A 106 -16.06 5.35 -14.43
N PRO A 107 -17.36 5.10 -14.63
CA PRO A 107 -18.40 5.98 -14.10
C PRO A 107 -18.29 6.12 -12.57
N VAL A 108 -18.36 7.35 -12.09
CA VAL A 108 -18.56 7.66 -10.67
C VAL A 108 -20.04 7.88 -10.44
N SER A 109 -20.62 7.16 -9.51
CA SER A 109 -22.03 7.24 -9.18
C SER A 109 -22.25 7.92 -7.84
N LEU A 110 -23.25 8.79 -7.77
CA LEU A 110 -23.87 9.23 -6.53
C LEU A 110 -25.01 8.26 -6.22
N VAL A 111 -24.99 7.71 -5.01
CA VAL A 111 -26.01 6.76 -4.52
C VAL A 111 -26.70 7.37 -3.31
N LEU A 112 -28.02 7.42 -3.36
CA LEU A 112 -28.88 7.84 -2.25
C LEU A 112 -29.80 6.66 -1.92
N PRO A 113 -29.77 6.13 -0.68
CA PRO A 113 -30.65 5.01 -0.31
C PRO A 113 -32.09 5.46 -0.22
N GLU A 114 -33.01 4.53 -0.34
CA GLU A 114 -34.43 4.79 -0.04
C GLU A 114 -34.60 5.28 1.41
N PRO A 115 -35.66 6.07 1.73
CA PRO A 115 -35.84 6.64 3.06
C PRO A 115 -35.93 5.61 4.19
N ALA A 116 -36.48 4.41 3.94
CA ALA A 116 -36.70 3.38 4.94
C ALA A 116 -35.46 2.54 5.25
N MET A 117 -34.42 2.51 4.37
CA MET A 117 -33.18 1.76 4.59
C MET A 117 -32.43 2.33 5.79
N ALA A 118 -32.01 1.47 6.71
CA ALA A 118 -31.16 1.89 7.84
C ALA A 118 -29.78 2.36 7.34
N THR A 119 -29.20 3.37 8.01
CA THR A 119 -27.91 3.92 7.59
C THR A 119 -26.79 2.88 7.61
N GLN A 120 -26.80 1.96 8.58
CA GLN A 120 -25.80 0.90 8.65
C GLN A 120 -25.93 -0.08 7.49
N ASP A 121 -27.13 -0.50 7.15
CA ASP A 121 -27.40 -1.40 6.02
C ASP A 121 -26.95 -0.77 4.69
N PHE A 122 -27.16 0.56 4.56
CA PHE A 122 -26.66 1.32 3.40
C PHE A 122 -25.13 1.30 3.31
N ILE A 123 -24.44 1.51 4.44
CA ILE A 123 -22.97 1.50 4.48
C ILE A 123 -22.43 0.10 4.15
N ASP A 124 -23.04 -0.93 4.72
CA ASP A 124 -22.61 -2.32 4.55
C ASP A 124 -22.83 -2.87 3.13
N ALA A 125 -23.77 -2.29 2.40
CA ALA A 125 -24.09 -2.65 1.01
C ALA A 125 -23.18 -1.94 -0.03
N LEU A 126 -22.29 -1.03 0.40
CA LEU A 126 -21.42 -0.28 -0.50
C LEU A 126 -20.00 -0.85 -0.54
N PRO A 127 -19.28 -0.70 -1.66
CA PRO A 127 -17.86 -1.09 -1.74
C PRO A 127 -16.97 -0.39 -0.71
N ASP A 128 -15.89 -1.05 -0.28
CA ASP A 128 -14.95 -0.56 0.75
C ASP A 128 -14.29 0.79 0.40
N ASP A 129 -14.14 1.12 -0.90
CA ASP A 129 -13.52 2.36 -1.38
C ASP A 129 -14.54 3.51 -1.60
N THR A 130 -15.76 3.36 -1.07
CA THR A 130 -16.81 4.36 -1.13
C THR A 130 -16.48 5.58 -0.27
N VAL A 131 -16.80 6.75 -0.78
CA VAL A 131 -16.70 8.04 -0.09
C VAL A 131 -18.08 8.58 0.23
N PHE A 132 -18.27 9.11 1.44
CA PHE A 132 -19.55 9.59 1.94
C PHE A 132 -19.60 11.12 2.05
N PRO A 133 -20.20 11.84 1.07
CA PRO A 133 -20.43 13.28 1.18
C PRO A 133 -21.38 13.68 2.32
N GLY A 134 -22.20 12.74 2.74
CA GLY A 134 -23.13 12.89 3.86
C GLY A 134 -23.56 11.53 4.38
N THR A 135 -24.28 11.50 5.49
CA THR A 135 -24.69 10.25 6.18
C THR A 135 -25.56 9.31 5.33
N ARG A 136 -26.25 9.84 4.32
CA ARG A 136 -27.14 9.11 3.42
C ARG A 136 -26.83 9.40 1.96
N SER A 137 -25.57 9.61 1.64
CA SER A 137 -25.09 9.77 0.26
C SER A 137 -23.74 9.17 0.09
N ALA A 138 -23.49 8.50 -1.01
CA ALA A 138 -22.23 7.82 -1.29
C ALA A 138 -21.75 8.14 -2.71
N LEU A 139 -20.43 8.31 -2.85
CA LEU A 139 -19.73 8.34 -4.12
C LEU A 139 -18.97 7.02 -4.26
N THR A 140 -19.25 6.29 -5.32
CA THR A 140 -18.66 4.97 -5.54
C THR A 140 -18.46 4.68 -7.02
N THR A 141 -17.73 3.60 -7.31
CA THR A 141 -17.49 3.08 -8.66
C THR A 141 -17.85 1.60 -8.71
N GLY A 142 -18.18 1.11 -9.88
CA GLY A 142 -18.46 -0.31 -10.08
C GLY A 142 -19.90 -0.74 -9.75
N PRO A 143 -20.13 -2.06 -9.72
CA PRO A 143 -21.46 -2.62 -9.47
C PRO A 143 -21.86 -2.41 -8.02
N LEU A 144 -23.16 -2.16 -7.81
CA LEU A 144 -23.76 -2.02 -6.50
C LEU A 144 -24.35 -3.37 -6.04
N ASP A 145 -24.43 -3.56 -4.72
CA ASP A 145 -25.12 -4.70 -4.12
C ASP A 145 -26.60 -4.68 -4.49
N PRO A 146 -27.24 -5.83 -4.77
CA PRO A 146 -28.69 -5.93 -5.01
C PRO A 146 -29.56 -5.33 -3.91
N ALA A 147 -29.09 -5.26 -2.67
CA ALA A 147 -29.75 -4.57 -1.57
C ALA A 147 -30.00 -3.08 -1.84
N LEU A 148 -29.27 -2.48 -2.79
CA LEU A 148 -29.43 -1.09 -3.22
C LEU A 148 -30.29 -0.93 -4.48
N SER A 149 -31.11 -1.95 -4.85
CA SER A 149 -31.98 -1.91 -6.04
C SER A 149 -32.95 -0.73 -6.07
N ASP A 150 -33.44 -0.30 -4.89
CA ASP A 150 -34.39 0.82 -4.72
C ASP A 150 -33.69 2.16 -4.42
N ALA A 151 -32.33 2.18 -4.43
CA ALA A 151 -31.57 3.41 -4.26
C ALA A 151 -31.64 4.28 -5.52
N LEU A 152 -31.67 5.61 -5.34
CA LEU A 152 -31.44 6.53 -6.44
C LEU A 152 -29.97 6.53 -6.81
N VAL A 153 -29.65 6.08 -8.00
CA VAL A 153 -28.30 6.05 -8.55
C VAL A 153 -28.21 6.97 -9.75
N THR A 154 -27.25 7.89 -9.72
CA THR A 154 -26.96 8.77 -10.86
C THR A 154 -25.47 8.83 -11.14
N THR A 155 -25.11 8.74 -12.42
CA THR A 155 -23.72 8.93 -12.86
C THR A 155 -23.38 10.42 -12.84
N LEU A 156 -22.23 10.75 -12.29
CA LEU A 156 -21.75 12.13 -12.19
C LEU A 156 -20.86 12.50 -13.38
N ASP A 157 -21.02 13.73 -13.86
CA ASP A 157 -20.00 14.37 -14.69
C ASP A 157 -18.88 14.88 -13.76
N THR A 158 -17.78 14.16 -13.71
CA THR A 158 -16.65 14.49 -12.83
C THR A 158 -15.98 15.83 -13.20
N ALA A 159 -16.15 16.32 -14.42
CA ALA A 159 -15.63 17.63 -14.85
C ALA A 159 -16.49 18.81 -14.35
N ALA A 160 -17.74 18.55 -13.96
CA ALA A 160 -18.67 19.57 -13.49
C ALA A 160 -18.93 19.53 -11.98
N LEU A 161 -18.11 18.80 -11.21
CA LEU A 161 -18.30 18.69 -9.76
C LEU A 161 -17.92 20.00 -9.04
N PRO A 162 -18.66 20.40 -8.00
CA PRO A 162 -18.27 21.52 -7.16
C PRO A 162 -16.96 21.28 -6.43
N ASP A 163 -16.16 22.35 -6.21
CA ASP A 163 -14.83 22.27 -5.60
C ASP A 163 -14.81 21.58 -4.23
N TRP A 164 -15.89 21.72 -3.45
CA TRP A 164 -15.96 21.10 -2.11
C TRP A 164 -15.94 19.57 -2.14
N ILE A 165 -16.33 18.93 -3.26
CA ILE A 165 -16.27 17.47 -3.43
C ILE A 165 -14.83 16.96 -3.28
N ALA A 166 -13.86 17.73 -3.75
CA ALA A 166 -12.44 17.37 -3.58
C ALA A 166 -12.07 17.12 -2.11
N SER A 167 -12.53 17.98 -1.19
CA SER A 167 -12.23 17.84 0.25
C SER A 167 -12.97 16.68 0.93
N VAL A 168 -14.06 16.21 0.35
CA VAL A 168 -14.77 15.01 0.80
C VAL A 168 -14.06 13.74 0.33
N VAL A 169 -13.58 13.75 -0.91
CA VAL A 169 -12.88 12.59 -1.52
C VAL A 169 -11.53 12.34 -0.88
N ILE A 170 -10.82 13.41 -0.54
CA ILE A 170 -9.51 13.32 0.12
C ILE A 170 -9.28 14.52 1.04
N SER A 171 -8.83 14.27 2.27
CA SER A 171 -8.58 15.35 3.22
C SER A 171 -7.34 16.18 2.85
N PRO A 172 -7.27 17.46 3.28
CA PRO A 172 -6.09 18.30 3.08
C PRO A 172 -4.80 17.69 3.65
N GLU A 173 -4.89 16.97 4.78
CA GLU A 173 -3.75 16.28 5.40
C GLU A 173 -3.27 15.14 4.50
N ALA A 174 -4.18 14.37 3.91
CA ALA A 174 -3.82 13.29 2.99
C ALA A 174 -3.22 13.84 1.68
N LEU A 175 -3.71 14.97 1.16
CA LEU A 175 -3.09 15.67 0.04
C LEU A 175 -1.65 16.09 0.35
N ALA A 176 -1.42 16.66 1.55
CA ALA A 176 -0.08 17.02 2.02
C ALA A 176 0.82 15.78 2.17
N ASP A 177 0.29 14.65 2.64
CA ASP A 177 1.03 13.39 2.73
C ASP A 177 1.47 12.88 1.34
N TYR A 178 0.60 12.93 0.33
CA TYR A 178 0.96 12.57 -1.04
C TYR A 178 2.03 13.51 -1.62
N THR A 179 1.91 14.82 -1.34
CA THR A 179 2.92 15.80 -1.76
C THR A 179 4.28 15.49 -1.14
N ARG A 180 4.33 15.25 0.18
CA ARG A 180 5.57 14.87 0.88
C ARG A 180 6.17 13.58 0.35
N LEU A 181 5.34 12.58 0.06
CA LEU A 181 5.81 11.33 -0.51
C LEU A 181 6.43 11.57 -1.90
N ALA A 182 5.75 12.28 -2.80
CA ALA A 182 6.27 12.59 -4.13
C ALA A 182 7.63 13.31 -4.05
N GLN A 183 7.73 14.36 -3.24
CA GLN A 183 8.96 15.13 -3.04
C GLN A 183 10.10 14.28 -2.47
N ALA A 184 9.81 13.44 -1.47
CA ALA A 184 10.81 12.53 -0.89
C ALA A 184 11.34 11.53 -1.92
N LEU A 185 10.47 10.97 -2.76
CA LEU A 185 10.85 10.02 -3.81
C LEU A 185 11.67 10.70 -4.93
N GLU A 186 11.30 11.92 -5.34
CA GLU A 186 12.01 12.68 -6.36
C GLU A 186 13.40 13.16 -5.90
N SER A 187 13.58 13.31 -4.59
CA SER A 187 14.85 13.74 -3.99
C SER A 187 15.79 12.58 -3.60
N LEU A 188 15.43 11.33 -3.92
CA LEU A 188 16.33 10.19 -3.71
C LEU A 188 17.57 10.34 -4.58
N GLY A 189 18.73 10.08 -3.98
CA GLY A 189 20.02 10.06 -4.65
C GLY A 189 20.16 8.88 -5.63
N PRO A 190 21.33 8.76 -6.28
CA PRO A 190 21.63 7.63 -7.15
C PRO A 190 21.57 6.32 -6.35
N ALA A 191 21.18 5.24 -7.04
CA ALA A 191 21.02 3.93 -6.39
C ALA A 191 22.33 3.48 -5.71
N PRO A 192 22.33 3.16 -4.40
CA PRO A 192 23.51 2.64 -3.71
C PRO A 192 24.04 1.36 -4.36
N GLY A 193 25.34 1.12 -4.27
CA GLY A 193 25.95 -0.13 -4.75
C GLY A 193 25.51 -1.36 -3.95
N ASP A 194 25.22 -1.18 -2.67
CA ASP A 194 24.82 -2.26 -1.77
C ASP A 194 23.37 -2.69 -1.99
N LEU A 195 23.16 -3.99 -2.26
CA LEU A 195 21.87 -4.58 -2.54
C LEU A 195 20.87 -4.47 -1.38
N MET A 196 21.38 -4.63 -0.14
CA MET A 196 20.54 -4.57 1.06
C MET A 196 19.96 -3.15 1.23
N THR A 197 20.79 -2.12 1.13
CA THR A 197 20.34 -0.72 1.22
C THR A 197 19.35 -0.36 0.12
N ARG A 198 19.61 -0.80 -1.13
CA ARG A 198 18.65 -0.61 -2.24
C ARG A 198 17.30 -1.25 -1.95
N THR A 199 17.32 -2.46 -1.40
CA THR A 199 16.09 -3.18 -1.07
C THR A 199 15.32 -2.48 0.05
N ILE A 200 16.01 -2.02 1.09
CA ILE A 200 15.41 -1.26 2.19
C ILE A 200 14.75 0.02 1.68
N LEU A 201 15.44 0.81 0.85
CA LEU A 201 14.89 2.03 0.23
C LEU A 201 13.63 1.72 -0.57
N ARG A 202 13.69 0.70 -1.45
CA ARG A 202 12.54 0.22 -2.20
C ARG A 202 11.35 -0.12 -1.31
N LEU A 203 11.59 -0.90 -0.27
CA LEU A 203 10.54 -1.39 0.62
C LEU A 203 9.89 -0.28 1.46
N ILE A 204 10.67 0.70 1.95
CA ILE A 204 10.12 1.85 2.70
C ILE A 204 9.28 2.72 1.76
N ALA A 205 9.81 3.08 0.60
CA ALA A 205 9.12 3.88 -0.42
C ALA A 205 7.79 3.22 -0.81
N PHE A 206 7.85 1.93 -1.16
CA PHE A 206 6.68 1.16 -1.54
C PHE A 206 5.68 0.97 -0.40
N HIS A 207 6.15 0.83 0.85
CA HIS A 207 5.29 0.73 2.03
C HIS A 207 4.44 1.98 2.23
N HIS A 208 5.03 3.18 2.16
CA HIS A 208 4.30 4.44 2.28
C HIS A 208 3.26 4.58 1.17
N TRP A 209 3.66 4.37 -0.09
CA TRP A 209 2.75 4.39 -1.23
C TRP A 209 1.58 3.42 -1.09
N ARG A 210 1.90 2.12 -0.84
CA ARG A 210 0.88 1.07 -0.70
C ARG A 210 -0.14 1.42 0.38
N ARG A 211 0.32 1.89 1.55
CA ARG A 211 -0.57 2.25 2.66
C ARG A 211 -1.53 3.36 2.30
N MET A 212 -1.05 4.39 1.64
CA MET A 212 -1.85 5.53 1.21
C MET A 212 -2.83 5.12 0.11
N ARG A 213 -2.35 4.37 -0.87
CA ARG A 213 -3.15 3.91 -2.01
C ARG A 213 -4.30 3.01 -1.59
N LEU A 214 -4.05 2.06 -0.68
CA LEU A 214 -5.08 1.17 -0.17
C LEU A 214 -6.08 1.87 0.76
N ARG A 215 -5.70 2.99 1.35
CA ARG A 215 -6.61 3.78 2.20
C ARG A 215 -7.59 4.63 1.40
N HIS A 216 -7.15 5.19 0.28
CA HIS A 216 -7.92 6.21 -0.44
C HIS A 216 -8.54 5.69 -1.75
N GLY A 217 -8.29 4.44 -2.12
CA GLY A 217 -8.90 3.81 -3.30
C GLY A 217 -8.59 4.54 -4.62
N THR A 218 -9.49 4.44 -5.58
CA THR A 218 -9.35 4.99 -6.93
C THR A 218 -10.13 6.29 -7.16
N LEU A 219 -11.12 6.61 -6.33
CA LEU A 219 -11.97 7.79 -6.48
C LEU A 219 -11.19 9.11 -6.61
N PRO A 220 -10.11 9.37 -5.81
CA PRO A 220 -9.34 10.59 -5.98
C PRO A 220 -8.77 10.78 -7.38
N ASP A 221 -8.33 9.71 -8.06
CA ASP A 221 -7.83 9.78 -9.42
C ASP A 221 -8.90 10.16 -10.43
N LEU A 222 -10.11 9.63 -10.26
CA LEU A 222 -11.22 9.83 -11.17
C LEU A 222 -11.87 11.22 -11.02
N ILE A 223 -11.83 11.77 -9.81
CA ILE A 223 -12.47 13.04 -9.47
C ILE A 223 -11.51 14.23 -9.58
N LEU A 224 -10.27 14.08 -9.10
CA LEU A 224 -9.31 15.18 -9.05
C LEU A 224 -8.45 15.28 -10.33
N GLY A 225 -8.53 14.27 -11.19
CA GLY A 225 -7.82 14.26 -12.47
C GLY A 225 -6.30 14.07 -12.34
N PRO A 226 -5.54 14.38 -13.40
CA PRO A 226 -4.12 14.00 -13.50
C PRO A 226 -3.16 14.86 -12.68
N ASN A 227 -3.57 16.03 -12.20
CA ASN A 227 -2.68 17.01 -11.56
C ASN A 227 -2.70 16.97 -10.02
N TRP A 228 -3.45 16.06 -9.41
CA TRP A 228 -3.48 15.96 -7.96
C TRP A 228 -2.20 15.29 -7.40
N PRO A 229 -1.79 15.59 -6.17
CA PRO A 229 -0.55 15.08 -5.57
C PRO A 229 -0.38 13.56 -5.61
N GLY A 230 -1.46 12.80 -5.53
CA GLY A 230 -1.41 11.34 -5.62
C GLY A 230 -1.06 10.82 -7.01
N ALA A 231 -1.42 11.53 -8.07
CA ALA A 231 -0.98 11.20 -9.42
C ALA A 231 0.54 11.45 -9.58
N GLN A 232 1.06 12.54 -8.98
CA GLN A 232 2.50 12.82 -8.93
C GLN A 232 3.24 11.75 -8.14
N ALA A 233 2.73 11.37 -6.95
CA ALA A 233 3.30 10.31 -6.13
C ALA A 233 3.30 8.94 -6.85
N ARG A 234 2.27 8.63 -7.65
CA ARG A 234 2.23 7.42 -8.48
C ARG A 234 3.36 7.41 -9.51
N THR A 235 3.57 8.51 -10.20
CA THR A 235 4.66 8.64 -11.17
C THR A 235 6.02 8.51 -10.48
N ALA A 236 6.21 9.16 -9.34
CA ALA A 236 7.45 9.11 -8.58
C ALA A 236 7.74 7.69 -8.07
N ILE A 237 6.74 6.98 -7.51
CA ILE A 237 6.95 5.60 -7.04
C ILE A 237 7.23 4.64 -8.19
N ALA A 238 6.58 4.78 -9.35
CA ALA A 238 6.85 3.95 -10.51
C ALA A 238 8.33 4.06 -10.93
N ARG A 239 8.86 5.28 -11.06
CA ARG A 239 10.29 5.54 -11.32
C ARG A 239 11.20 4.96 -10.23
N THR A 240 10.79 5.12 -8.96
CA THR A 240 11.56 4.56 -7.83
C THR A 240 11.65 3.03 -7.93
N LEU A 241 10.55 2.35 -8.26
CA LEU A 241 10.54 0.90 -8.42
C LEU A 241 11.35 0.40 -9.62
N GLU A 242 11.51 1.23 -10.65
CA GLU A 242 12.42 0.97 -11.77
C GLU A 242 13.89 1.18 -11.38
N THR A 243 14.19 2.28 -10.66
CA THR A 243 15.55 2.60 -10.18
C THR A 243 16.05 1.58 -9.13
N TYR A 244 15.15 1.12 -8.27
CA TYR A 244 15.41 0.10 -7.26
C TYR A 244 14.61 -1.17 -7.60
N PRO A 245 15.04 -1.97 -8.60
CA PRO A 245 14.31 -3.15 -9.01
C PRO A 245 14.22 -4.18 -7.90
N ARG A 246 13.15 -4.97 -7.92
CA ARG A 246 12.95 -6.06 -6.96
C ARG A 246 14.10 -7.08 -7.10
N PRO A 247 14.85 -7.34 -6.02
CA PRO A 247 15.91 -8.34 -6.06
C PRO A 247 15.37 -9.77 -6.09
N ALA A 248 16.15 -10.70 -6.61
CA ALA A 248 15.93 -12.12 -6.38
C ALA A 248 16.20 -12.46 -4.92
N LEU A 249 15.42 -13.34 -4.31
CA LEU A 249 15.59 -13.76 -2.93
C LEU A 249 16.98 -14.39 -2.69
N ASP A 250 17.49 -15.19 -3.62
CA ASP A 250 18.83 -15.80 -3.50
C ASP A 250 19.94 -14.78 -3.47
N ALA A 251 19.84 -13.71 -4.26
CA ALA A 251 20.81 -12.62 -4.22
C ALA A 251 20.77 -11.87 -2.87
N LEU A 252 19.56 -11.70 -2.28
CA LEU A 252 19.43 -11.13 -0.94
C LEU A 252 20.00 -12.04 0.16
N ARG A 253 19.79 -13.34 0.06
CA ARG A 253 20.38 -14.34 0.98
C ARG A 253 21.88 -14.25 0.96
N ALA A 254 22.49 -14.24 -0.23
CA ALA A 254 23.93 -14.10 -0.41
C ALA A 254 24.44 -12.77 0.20
N ALA A 255 23.79 -11.66 -0.08
CA ALA A 255 24.14 -10.34 0.48
C ALA A 255 23.97 -10.27 2.01
N ALA A 256 23.02 -11.03 2.57
CA ALA A 256 22.81 -11.09 4.01
C ALA A 256 23.89 -11.90 4.75
N THR A 257 24.55 -12.85 4.09
CA THR A 257 25.64 -13.67 4.68
C THR A 257 27.00 -13.00 4.60
N THR A 258 27.19 -12.01 3.73
CA THR A 258 28.45 -11.28 3.61
C THR A 258 28.56 -10.26 4.75
N PRO A 259 29.62 -10.31 5.60
CA PRO A 259 29.86 -9.29 6.61
C PRO A 259 30.04 -7.92 5.92
N ALA A 260 29.47 -6.88 6.51
CA ALA A 260 29.73 -5.52 6.06
C ALA A 260 31.23 -5.22 6.21
N SER A 261 31.91 -4.93 5.10
CA SER A 261 33.29 -4.51 5.06
C SER A 261 33.50 -3.13 5.66
#